data_6511b4b2f50f41c29617a68f402b20d9
#
_entry.id   6511b4b2f50f41c29617a68f402b20d9
#
_cell.length_a   1.000
_cell.length_b   1.000
_cell.length_c   1.000
_cell.angle_alpha   90.00
_cell.angle_beta   90.00
_cell.angle_gamma   90.00
#
_symmetry.space_group_name_H-M   'P 1'
#
loop_
_entity.id
_entity.type
_entity.pdbx_description
1 polymer ?
#
loop_
_entity_poly.entity_id
_entity_poly.type
_entity_poly.pdbx_seq_one_letter_code
_entity_poly.pdbx_strand_id
1 'polypeptide(L)'
;MNSGRVYAKRSLGAINFRREIRGTIFSKNYKDIDIVNCHPNIYYQIAKVLKVNCPVLKRYVKNRDHILEEVQNHYNVSRDTAKELFIRLLYLGGFKNWAKDYNITKPELQFIKDIKYELFYIGNEIVKSNQELYKTIEHKQKAEKAYKNPYKVKATTISYYVQEIECRILE
;
A
#
# COMPACT_ATOMS: atom_id res chain seq x y z
N MET A 1 -21.22 5.11 -3.05
CA MET A 1 -20.43 4.41 -2.03
C MET A 1 -19.20 5.26 -1.70
N ASN A 2 -18.96 5.54 -0.42
CA ASN A 2 -17.69 6.12 0.01
C ASN A 2 -16.68 4.96 0.09
N SER A 3 -15.85 4.81 -0.93
CA SER A 3 -14.78 3.80 -0.95
C SER A 3 -13.47 4.43 -0.46
N GLY A 4 -12.71 3.70 0.32
CA GLY A 4 -11.44 4.15 0.88
C GLY A 4 -11.53 4.55 2.35
N ARG A 5 -10.59 5.37 2.81
CA ARG A 5 -10.53 5.80 4.22
C ARG A 5 -11.70 6.68 4.60
N VAL A 6 -12.22 6.47 5.80
CA VAL A 6 -13.25 7.34 6.38
C VAL A 6 -12.58 8.61 6.92
N TYR A 7 -13.08 9.76 6.49
CA TYR A 7 -12.64 11.07 6.96
C TYR A 7 -13.77 11.80 7.70
N ALA A 8 -13.40 12.64 8.65
CA ALA A 8 -14.37 13.47 9.35
C ALA A 8 -15.15 14.37 8.38
N LYS A 9 -16.50 14.33 8.48
CA LYS A 9 -17.38 15.14 7.64
C LYS A 9 -17.54 16.53 8.27
N ARG A 10 -17.06 17.58 7.63
CA ARG A 10 -17.25 19.00 8.01
C ARG A 10 -16.51 19.51 9.25
N SER A 11 -15.61 18.76 9.87
CA SER A 11 -14.88 19.23 11.04
C SER A 11 -13.44 18.74 11.06
N LEU A 12 -12.62 19.35 11.90
CA LEU A 12 -11.28 18.87 12.21
C LEU A 12 -11.40 17.53 12.96
N GLY A 13 -11.19 16.44 12.24
CA GLY A 13 -11.05 15.13 12.87
C GLY A 13 -9.69 14.97 13.55
N ALA A 14 -9.59 14.07 14.52
CA ALA A 14 -8.34 13.76 15.20
C ALA A 14 -7.17 13.44 14.24
N ILE A 15 -7.49 12.86 13.10
CA ILE A 15 -6.51 12.51 12.04
C ILE A 15 -5.82 13.74 11.43
N ASN A 16 -6.43 14.93 11.52
CA ASN A 16 -5.87 16.17 10.96
C ASN A 16 -4.81 16.82 11.86
N PHE A 17 -4.72 16.39 13.12
CA PHE A 17 -3.70 16.87 14.04
C PHE A 17 -2.39 16.12 13.86
N ARG A 18 -1.26 16.80 14.06
CA ARG A 18 0.04 16.14 14.13
C ARG A 18 0.04 15.10 15.25
N ARG A 19 0.84 14.04 15.07
CA ARG A 19 0.90 12.89 16.00
C ARG A 19 1.12 13.32 17.47
N GLU A 20 2.00 14.28 17.69
CA GLU A 20 2.35 14.80 19.01
C GLU A 20 1.13 15.46 19.68
N ILE A 21 0.40 16.28 18.91
CA ILE A 21 -0.82 16.96 19.39
C ILE A 21 -1.91 15.93 19.68
N ARG A 22 -2.11 14.94 18.79
CA ARG A 22 -3.06 13.85 19.03
C ARG A 22 -2.74 13.10 20.32
N GLY A 23 -1.47 12.73 20.51
CA GLY A 23 -1.01 12.06 21.71
C GLY A 23 -1.34 12.87 22.98
N THR A 24 -1.05 14.15 22.97
CA THR A 24 -1.30 15.02 24.12
C THR A 24 -2.79 15.17 24.43
N ILE A 25 -3.64 15.36 23.41
CA ILE A 25 -5.07 15.63 23.61
C ILE A 25 -5.83 14.34 23.96
N PHE A 26 -5.51 13.22 23.30
CA PHE A 26 -6.35 12.01 23.35
C PHE A 26 -5.78 10.89 24.21
N SER A 27 -4.50 10.94 24.65
CA SER A 27 -3.85 9.83 25.37
C SER A 27 -4.53 9.40 26.67
N LYS A 28 -5.28 10.31 27.33
CA LYS A 28 -6.00 9.98 28.56
C LYS A 28 -7.19 9.04 28.32
N ASN A 29 -7.87 9.17 27.17
CA ASN A 29 -9.15 8.50 26.91
C ASN A 29 -9.09 7.53 25.73
N TYR A 30 -8.04 7.57 24.91
CA TYR A 30 -7.93 6.78 23.70
C TYR A 30 -6.55 6.13 23.59
N LYS A 31 -6.53 4.92 23.05
CA LYS A 31 -5.30 4.23 22.65
C LYS A 31 -5.16 4.31 21.13
N ASP A 32 -3.99 4.69 20.65
CA ASP A 32 -3.66 4.65 19.22
C ASP A 32 -3.36 3.20 18.85
N ILE A 33 -4.21 2.59 18.05
CA ILE A 33 -4.06 1.21 17.59
C ILE A 33 -3.61 1.27 16.12
N ASP A 34 -2.45 0.68 15.83
CA ASP A 34 -1.94 0.55 14.48
C ASP A 34 -1.77 -0.93 14.10
N ILE A 35 -2.15 -1.27 12.88
CA ILE A 35 -1.98 -2.63 12.35
C ILE A 35 -0.59 -2.76 11.75
N VAL A 36 0.27 -3.50 12.42
CA VAL A 36 1.63 -3.73 11.94
C VAL A 36 1.61 -4.42 10.57
N ASN A 37 2.31 -3.81 9.60
CA ASN A 37 2.43 -4.35 8.23
C ASN A 37 1.06 -4.60 7.56
N CYS A 38 0.09 -3.70 7.79
CA CYS A 38 -1.32 -3.86 7.43
C CYS A 38 -1.52 -4.27 5.97
N HIS A 39 -1.12 -3.42 5.01
CA HIS A 39 -1.39 -3.64 3.59
C HIS A 39 -0.72 -4.91 3.03
N PRO A 40 0.55 -5.24 3.30
CA PRO A 40 1.12 -6.52 2.89
C PRO A 40 0.37 -7.74 3.45
N ASN A 41 -0.09 -7.67 4.71
CA ASN A 41 -0.91 -8.73 5.30
C ASN A 41 -2.26 -8.88 4.58
N ILE A 42 -2.94 -7.76 4.27
CA ILE A 42 -4.19 -7.76 3.50
C ILE A 42 -3.97 -8.41 2.14
N TYR A 43 -2.93 -8.03 1.39
CA TYR A 43 -2.59 -8.66 0.11
C TYR A 43 -2.35 -10.16 0.23
N TYR A 44 -1.64 -10.58 1.26
CA TYR A 44 -1.39 -12.00 1.49
C TYR A 44 -2.69 -12.78 1.81
N GLN A 45 -3.62 -12.20 2.58
CA GLN A 45 -4.92 -12.82 2.84
C GLN A 45 -5.81 -12.86 1.58
N ILE A 46 -5.81 -11.79 0.78
CA ILE A 46 -6.51 -11.78 -0.52
C ILE A 46 -5.95 -12.87 -1.43
N ALA A 47 -4.63 -13.01 -1.54
CA ALA A 47 -4.00 -14.07 -2.34
C ALA A 47 -4.44 -15.46 -1.88
N LYS A 48 -4.57 -15.70 -0.58
CA LYS A 48 -5.09 -16.97 -0.05
C LYS A 48 -6.54 -17.23 -0.48
N VAL A 49 -7.41 -16.24 -0.36
CA VAL A 49 -8.82 -16.35 -0.75
C VAL A 49 -8.94 -16.64 -2.25
N LEU A 50 -8.13 -15.97 -3.07
CA LEU A 50 -8.06 -16.14 -4.51
C LEU A 50 -7.28 -17.39 -4.96
N LYS A 51 -6.73 -18.15 -4.00
CA LYS A 51 -5.88 -19.33 -4.25
C LYS A 51 -4.67 -19.05 -5.14
N VAL A 52 -4.12 -17.83 -5.00
CA VAL A 52 -2.89 -17.40 -5.70
C VAL A 52 -1.67 -17.82 -4.90
N ASN A 53 -0.75 -18.53 -5.55
CA ASN A 53 0.53 -18.86 -4.93
C ASN A 53 1.44 -17.62 -4.89
N CYS A 54 1.85 -17.21 -3.69
CA CYS A 54 2.68 -16.02 -3.46
C CYS A 54 3.74 -16.26 -2.37
N PRO A 55 4.72 -17.15 -2.62
CA PRO A 55 5.73 -17.51 -1.63
C PRO A 55 6.63 -16.34 -1.22
N VAL A 56 6.92 -15.42 -2.14
CA VAL A 56 7.80 -14.28 -1.88
C VAL A 56 7.10 -13.24 -1.00
N LEU A 57 5.84 -12.94 -1.28
CA LEU A 57 5.00 -12.08 -0.41
C LEU A 57 4.82 -12.71 0.97
N LYS A 58 4.59 -14.02 1.04
CA LYS A 58 4.54 -14.77 2.31
C LYS A 58 5.83 -14.61 3.11
N ARG A 59 6.99 -14.74 2.45
CA ARG A 59 8.31 -14.53 3.09
C ARG A 59 8.44 -13.09 3.60
N TYR A 60 8.04 -12.10 2.81
CA TYR A 60 8.06 -10.70 3.21
C TYR A 60 7.20 -10.43 4.44
N VAL A 61 5.96 -10.92 4.45
CA VAL A 61 5.04 -10.72 5.58
C VAL A 61 5.58 -11.33 6.87
N LYS A 62 6.22 -12.51 6.80
CA LYS A 62 6.75 -13.21 7.97
C LYS A 62 8.07 -12.63 8.47
N ASN A 63 8.94 -12.17 7.59
CA ASN A 63 10.32 -11.78 7.89
C ASN A 63 10.61 -10.32 7.50
N ARG A 64 9.61 -9.44 7.65
CA ARG A 64 9.66 -8.06 7.17
C ARG A 64 10.89 -7.30 7.65
N ASP A 65 11.20 -7.38 8.93
CA ASP A 65 12.29 -6.59 9.51
C ASP A 65 13.64 -6.99 8.95
N HIS A 66 13.89 -8.28 8.81
CA HIS A 66 15.10 -8.83 8.19
C HIS A 66 15.21 -8.40 6.69
N ILE A 67 14.10 -8.49 5.94
CA ILE A 67 14.10 -8.09 4.54
C ILE A 67 14.32 -6.57 4.39
N LEU A 68 13.75 -5.77 5.27
CA LEU A 68 14.03 -4.33 5.27
C LEU A 68 15.50 -4.04 5.57
N GLU A 69 16.11 -4.80 6.49
CA GLU A 69 17.54 -4.69 6.80
C GLU A 69 18.41 -5.10 5.61
N GLU A 70 18.09 -6.21 4.92
CA GLU A 70 18.76 -6.60 3.67
C GLU A 70 18.73 -5.46 2.63
N VAL A 71 17.57 -4.83 2.44
CA VAL A 71 17.40 -3.71 1.48
C VAL A 71 18.19 -2.47 1.92
N GLN A 72 18.15 -2.13 3.22
CA GLN A 72 18.92 -1.02 3.79
C GLN A 72 20.42 -1.21 3.55
N ASN A 73 20.95 -2.38 3.91
CA ASN A 73 22.37 -2.69 3.78
C ASN A 73 22.80 -2.75 2.31
N HIS A 74 21.97 -3.37 1.46
CA HIS A 74 22.32 -3.48 0.04
C HIS A 74 22.36 -2.12 -0.65
N TYR A 75 21.36 -1.25 -0.44
CA TYR A 75 21.27 0.04 -1.12
C TYR A 75 21.86 1.20 -0.32
N ASN A 76 22.28 0.97 0.91
CA ASN A 76 22.77 1.99 1.84
C ASN A 76 21.73 3.11 2.06
N VAL A 77 20.51 2.71 2.43
CA VAL A 77 19.38 3.62 2.65
C VAL A 77 18.79 3.47 4.05
N SER A 78 18.00 4.46 4.47
CA SER A 78 17.29 4.39 5.75
C SER A 78 16.19 3.32 5.73
N ARG A 79 15.75 2.90 6.93
CA ARG A 79 14.62 1.97 7.08
C ARG A 79 13.33 2.52 6.44
N ASP A 80 13.10 3.81 6.54
CA ASP A 80 11.89 4.43 5.99
C ASP A 80 11.96 4.48 4.46
N THR A 81 13.13 4.73 3.89
CA THR A 81 13.36 4.63 2.44
C THR A 81 13.14 3.20 1.94
N ALA A 82 13.62 2.18 2.68
CA ALA A 82 13.39 0.78 2.34
C ALA A 82 11.89 0.41 2.42
N LYS A 83 11.17 0.87 3.46
CA LYS A 83 9.70 0.68 3.56
C LYS A 83 8.96 1.31 2.38
N GLU A 84 9.36 2.50 1.96
CA GLU A 84 8.72 3.20 0.85
C GLU A 84 8.80 2.40 -0.45
N LEU A 85 9.91 1.70 -0.71
CA LEU A 85 10.01 0.80 -1.85
C LEU A 85 8.86 -0.22 -1.86
N PHE A 86 8.65 -0.92 -0.74
CA PHE A 86 7.59 -1.94 -0.67
C PHE A 86 6.18 -1.34 -0.74
N ILE A 87 5.95 -0.16 -0.17
CA ILE A 87 4.68 0.56 -0.32
C ILE A 87 4.43 0.91 -1.79
N ARG A 88 5.44 1.39 -2.51
CA ARG A 88 5.33 1.66 -3.95
C ARG A 88 4.99 0.40 -4.75
N LEU A 89 5.67 -0.73 -4.45
CA LEU A 89 5.41 -1.99 -5.13
C LEU A 89 3.98 -2.51 -4.92
N LEU A 90 3.44 -2.39 -3.70
CA LEU A 90 2.04 -2.76 -3.39
C LEU A 90 1.03 -2.04 -4.28
N TYR A 91 1.31 -0.80 -4.65
CA TYR A 91 0.43 0.01 -5.50
C TYR A 91 0.94 0.10 -6.94
N LEU A 92 1.51 -0.98 -7.42
CA LEU A 92 2.01 -1.13 -8.79
C LEU A 92 3.14 -0.14 -9.16
N GLY A 93 3.79 0.49 -8.20
CA GLY A 93 4.99 1.28 -8.44
C GLY A 93 6.18 0.41 -8.86
N GLY A 94 7.22 1.03 -9.35
CA GLY A 94 8.41 0.33 -9.82
C GLY A 94 9.69 0.71 -9.09
N PHE A 95 10.62 -0.23 -9.01
CA PHE A 95 11.96 -0.01 -8.47
C PHE A 95 12.69 1.16 -9.15
N LYS A 96 12.58 1.27 -10.49
CA LYS A 96 13.29 2.32 -11.25
C LYS A 96 13.00 3.74 -10.76
N ASN A 97 11.74 4.06 -10.48
CA ASN A 97 11.37 5.39 -10.00
C ASN A 97 11.87 5.63 -8.57
N TRP A 98 11.75 4.63 -7.70
CA TRP A 98 12.31 4.69 -6.35
C TRP A 98 13.84 4.86 -6.39
N ALA A 99 14.53 4.07 -7.20
CA ALA A 99 15.98 4.17 -7.36
C ALA A 99 16.42 5.57 -7.86
N LYS A 100 15.66 6.15 -8.79
CA LYS A 100 15.90 7.51 -9.29
C LYS A 100 15.73 8.55 -8.19
N ASP A 101 14.66 8.46 -7.39
CA ASP A 101 14.34 9.44 -6.34
C ASP A 101 15.39 9.44 -5.21
N TYR A 102 16.05 8.30 -4.99
CA TYR A 102 17.07 8.12 -3.96
C TYR A 102 18.50 7.98 -4.49
N ASN A 103 18.72 8.28 -5.79
CA ASN A 103 20.03 8.20 -6.46
C ASN A 103 20.70 6.82 -6.31
N ILE A 104 19.92 5.75 -6.38
CA ILE A 104 20.40 4.37 -6.29
C ILE A 104 20.94 3.93 -7.65
N THR A 105 22.21 3.54 -7.69
CA THR A 105 22.88 3.05 -8.89
C THR A 105 22.98 1.50 -8.95
N LYS A 106 22.81 0.84 -7.79
CA LYS A 106 22.87 -0.62 -7.71
C LYS A 106 21.66 -1.26 -8.41
N PRO A 107 21.86 -2.44 -9.00
CA PRO A 107 20.79 -3.15 -9.70
C PRO A 107 19.66 -3.60 -8.76
N GLU A 108 18.48 -3.81 -9.33
CA GLU A 108 17.32 -4.34 -8.62
C GLU A 108 17.59 -5.76 -8.11
N LEU A 109 17.46 -6.00 -6.81
CA LEU A 109 17.58 -7.32 -6.20
C LEU A 109 16.55 -8.29 -6.78
N GLN A 110 16.95 -9.57 -6.92
CA GLN A 110 16.04 -10.61 -7.44
C GLN A 110 14.77 -10.71 -6.60
N PHE A 111 14.88 -10.66 -5.27
CA PHE A 111 13.72 -10.64 -4.37
C PHE A 111 12.72 -9.51 -4.68
N ILE A 112 13.20 -8.31 -5.04
CA ILE A 112 12.35 -7.16 -5.39
C ILE A 112 11.62 -7.42 -6.71
N LYS A 113 12.27 -8.03 -7.69
CA LYS A 113 11.63 -8.42 -8.95
C LYS A 113 10.54 -9.45 -8.73
N ASP A 114 10.83 -10.46 -7.90
CA ASP A 114 9.92 -11.58 -7.66
C ASP A 114 8.68 -11.11 -6.86
N ILE A 115 8.85 -10.35 -5.79
CA ILE A 115 7.71 -9.81 -5.02
C ILE A 115 6.87 -8.86 -5.86
N LYS A 116 7.48 -8.03 -6.70
CA LYS A 116 6.79 -7.15 -7.63
C LYS A 116 5.91 -7.93 -8.61
N TYR A 117 6.42 -9.05 -9.13
CA TYR A 117 5.65 -9.93 -10.02
C TYR A 117 4.42 -10.51 -9.31
N GLU A 118 4.59 -11.05 -8.09
CA GLU A 118 3.48 -11.57 -7.30
C GLU A 118 2.43 -10.48 -6.97
N LEU A 119 2.88 -9.30 -6.53
CA LEU A 119 1.99 -8.18 -6.22
C LEU A 119 1.23 -7.68 -7.45
N PHE A 120 1.88 -7.64 -8.61
CA PHE A 120 1.23 -7.29 -9.87
C PHE A 120 0.14 -8.28 -10.25
N TYR A 121 0.42 -9.58 -10.10
CA TYR A 121 -0.56 -10.64 -10.39
C TYR A 121 -1.76 -10.53 -9.44
N ILE A 122 -1.54 -10.47 -8.13
CA ILE A 122 -2.59 -10.29 -7.13
C ILE A 122 -3.40 -9.00 -7.40
N GLY A 123 -2.72 -7.90 -7.70
CA GLY A 123 -3.35 -6.63 -8.03
C GLY A 123 -4.27 -6.71 -9.26
N ASN A 124 -3.89 -7.45 -10.29
CA ASN A 124 -4.75 -7.68 -11.45
C ASN A 124 -6.00 -8.51 -11.07
N GLU A 125 -5.86 -9.53 -10.23
CA GLU A 125 -7.01 -10.31 -9.75
C GLU A 125 -7.96 -9.47 -8.88
N ILE A 126 -7.43 -8.57 -8.03
CA ILE A 126 -8.24 -7.60 -7.27
C ILE A 126 -9.06 -6.74 -8.24
N VAL A 127 -8.43 -6.19 -9.28
CA VAL A 127 -9.13 -5.34 -10.27
C VAL A 127 -10.18 -6.12 -11.05
N LYS A 128 -9.89 -7.35 -11.46
CA LYS A 128 -10.85 -8.22 -12.14
C LYS A 128 -12.09 -8.48 -11.29
N SER A 129 -11.92 -8.72 -10.00
CA SER A 129 -13.01 -8.98 -9.06
C SER A 129 -13.78 -7.71 -8.64
N ASN A 130 -13.26 -6.52 -8.95
CA ASN A 130 -13.81 -5.23 -8.51
C ASN A 130 -14.02 -4.26 -9.69
N GLN A 131 -14.66 -4.75 -10.76
CA GLN A 131 -14.83 -3.98 -12.00
C GLN A 131 -15.71 -2.72 -11.82
N GLU A 132 -16.69 -2.74 -10.94
CA GLU A 132 -17.52 -1.56 -10.66
C GLU A 132 -16.70 -0.45 -10.02
N LEU A 133 -15.85 -0.79 -9.03
CA LEU A 133 -14.95 0.17 -8.41
C LEU A 133 -13.96 0.74 -9.44
N TYR A 134 -13.41 -0.11 -10.31
CA TYR A 134 -12.51 0.31 -11.38
C TYR A 134 -13.17 1.34 -12.30
N LYS A 135 -14.38 1.07 -12.79
CA LYS A 135 -15.15 1.96 -13.67
C LYS A 135 -15.49 3.29 -12.97
N THR A 136 -15.88 3.22 -11.70
CA THR A 136 -16.18 4.41 -10.89
C THR A 136 -14.97 5.32 -10.77
N ILE A 137 -13.79 4.75 -10.48
CA ILE A 137 -12.54 5.49 -10.35
C ILE A 137 -12.10 6.05 -11.71
N GLU A 138 -12.21 5.28 -12.78
CA GLU A 138 -11.90 5.73 -14.13
C GLU A 138 -12.76 6.93 -14.53
N HIS A 139 -14.07 6.84 -14.29
CA HIS A 139 -15.02 7.93 -14.55
C HIS A 139 -14.68 9.19 -13.76
N LYS A 140 -14.41 9.03 -12.46
CA LYS A 140 -14.01 10.13 -11.58
C LYS A 140 -12.73 10.80 -12.07
N GLN A 141 -11.70 10.02 -12.40
CA GLN A 141 -10.43 10.57 -12.89
C GLN A 141 -10.58 11.29 -14.23
N LYS A 142 -11.45 10.81 -15.12
CA LYS A 142 -11.77 11.50 -16.38
C LYS A 142 -12.50 12.81 -16.12
N ALA A 143 -13.49 12.84 -15.24
CA ALA A 143 -14.24 14.04 -14.88
C ALA A 143 -13.36 15.12 -14.22
N GLU A 144 -12.44 14.72 -13.36
CA GLU A 144 -11.50 15.60 -12.67
C GLU A 144 -10.27 15.97 -13.53
N LYS A 145 -10.22 15.56 -14.81
CA LYS A 145 -9.05 15.71 -15.72
C LYS A 145 -7.74 15.11 -15.13
N ALA A 146 -7.88 14.18 -14.21
CA ALA A 146 -6.78 13.49 -13.52
C ALA A 146 -6.40 12.15 -14.17
N TYR A 147 -7.16 11.73 -15.19
CA TYR A 147 -6.89 10.50 -15.91
C TYR A 147 -5.57 10.58 -16.67
N LYS A 148 -4.66 9.66 -16.38
CA LYS A 148 -3.36 9.56 -17.07
C LYS A 148 -3.31 8.35 -18.00
N ASN A 149 -3.65 7.19 -17.47
CA ASN A 149 -3.65 5.92 -18.21
C ASN A 149 -4.35 4.82 -17.38
N PRO A 150 -4.71 3.68 -18.00
CA PRO A 150 -5.36 2.57 -17.31
C PRO A 150 -4.55 2.00 -16.13
N TYR A 151 -3.23 2.05 -16.21
CA TYR A 151 -2.36 1.56 -15.14
C TYR A 151 -2.53 2.39 -13.85
N LYS A 152 -2.67 3.70 -13.98
CA LYS A 152 -2.94 4.59 -12.85
C LYS A 152 -4.31 4.32 -12.23
N VAL A 153 -5.32 4.05 -13.05
CA VAL A 153 -6.66 3.65 -12.58
C VAL A 153 -6.58 2.37 -11.79
N LYS A 154 -5.88 1.34 -12.30
CA LYS A 154 -5.65 0.08 -11.57
C LYS A 154 -5.01 0.31 -10.21
N ALA A 155 -3.91 1.05 -10.16
CA ALA A 155 -3.20 1.35 -8.91
C ALA A 155 -4.11 2.05 -7.89
N THR A 156 -4.91 3.02 -8.34
CA THR A 156 -5.89 3.71 -7.50
C THR A 156 -7.00 2.76 -7.01
N THR A 157 -7.52 1.90 -7.88
CA THR A 157 -8.53 0.89 -7.54
C THR A 157 -8.04 -0.03 -6.43
N ILE A 158 -6.83 -0.55 -6.58
CA ILE A 158 -6.20 -1.42 -5.57
C ILE A 158 -6.04 -0.66 -4.25
N SER A 159 -5.56 0.58 -4.31
CA SER A 159 -5.38 1.41 -3.11
C SER A 159 -6.70 1.62 -2.34
N TYR A 160 -7.77 1.96 -3.04
CA TYR A 160 -9.10 2.14 -2.43
C TYR A 160 -9.62 0.83 -1.83
N TYR A 161 -9.50 -0.27 -2.55
CA TYR A 161 -9.96 -1.59 -2.09
C TYR A 161 -9.23 -2.04 -0.82
N VAL A 162 -7.91 -1.92 -0.79
CA VAL A 162 -7.10 -2.32 0.39
C VAL A 162 -7.38 -1.41 1.59
N GLN A 163 -7.54 -0.10 1.37
CA GLN A 163 -7.90 0.85 2.43
C GLN A 163 -9.32 0.61 2.97
N GLU A 164 -10.26 0.17 2.14
CA GLU A 164 -11.59 -0.20 2.61
C GLU A 164 -11.55 -1.44 3.52
N ILE A 165 -10.74 -2.44 3.17
CA ILE A 165 -10.52 -3.61 4.04
C ILE A 165 -9.86 -3.18 5.36
N GLU A 166 -8.83 -2.33 5.31
CA GLU A 166 -8.20 -1.78 6.51
C GLU A 166 -9.23 -1.11 7.43
N CYS A 167 -10.10 -0.26 6.88
CA CYS A 167 -11.16 0.40 7.65
C CYS A 167 -12.10 -0.62 8.31
N ARG A 168 -12.56 -1.64 7.58
CA ARG A 168 -13.45 -2.68 8.10
C ARG A 168 -12.81 -3.55 9.20
N ILE A 169 -11.49 -3.68 9.21
CA ILE A 169 -10.78 -4.41 10.29
C ILE A 169 -10.73 -3.57 11.57
N LEU A 170 -10.77 -2.23 11.44
CA LEU A 170 -10.68 -1.30 12.56
C LEU A 170 -12.05 -0.90 13.14
N GLU A 171 -13.15 -1.26 12.48
CA GLU A 171 -14.53 -1.11 12.97
C GLU A 171 -14.91 -2.22 13.97
#